data_727e54449803e87f0fbb5caa8772b18a
#
_entry.id   727e54449803e87f0fbb5caa8772b18a
#
_cell.length_a   1.000
_cell.length_b   1.000
_cell.length_c   1.000
_cell.angle_alpha   90.00
_cell.angle_beta   90.00
_cell.angle_gamma   90.00
#
_symmetry.space_group_name_H-M   'P 1'
#
loop_
_entity.id
_entity.type
_entity.pdbx_description
1 polymer ?
#
loop_
_entity_poly.entity_id
_entity_poly.type
_entity_poly.pdbx_seq_one_letter_code
_entity_poly.pdbx_strand_id
1 'polypeptide(L)'
;MVHQELANQSVRSLVADGRGRVLAIVGGHSLCRRSSDGEWTAIAKSEFDLSCCVRIGNVVFVGTDDARILRVDPDGAQQCLTGFDSVAGRDKWYAGSAIVDGKRVGPPLGIRSMAATCDGAVLLVNVHVGGIPRSTDAGLTWRPTIDIDSDVHQVCAHPTRPDIVIAAAAVGLCISRDAGETWTIEQRGLHAHHCSAVAFGRNDIFVSATTDPFTTQGAVYRRPIDGNGPLQLLGGGMPQWISGKADTDCIVTRDSMVAVIDRSGCLYVSHDDGATWSCPFDHVAVPSGLHIC
;
A
#
# COMPACT_ATOMS: atom_id res chain seq x y z
N MET A 1 -5.89 -5.92 -25.66
CA MET A 1 -5.18 -7.23 -25.64
C MET A 1 -4.55 -7.34 -24.26
N VAL A 2 -4.86 -8.38 -23.50
CA VAL A 2 -4.24 -8.65 -22.20
C VAL A 2 -2.92 -9.39 -22.48
N HIS A 3 -1.81 -8.87 -21.96
CA HIS A 3 -0.51 -9.51 -22.06
C HIS A 3 -0.11 -10.04 -20.67
N GLN A 4 0.25 -11.30 -20.58
CA GLN A 4 0.67 -11.94 -19.33
C GLN A 4 2.20 -12.05 -19.28
N GLU A 5 2.80 -11.49 -18.23
CA GLU A 5 4.22 -11.61 -17.92
C GLU A 5 4.37 -12.40 -16.61
N LEU A 6 5.54 -12.98 -16.37
CA LEU A 6 5.85 -13.76 -15.15
C LEU A 6 4.80 -14.83 -14.81
N ALA A 7 4.34 -15.56 -15.85
CA ALA A 7 3.34 -16.61 -15.68
C ALA A 7 3.76 -17.63 -14.60
N ASN A 8 2.80 -18.02 -13.74
CA ASN A 8 3.00 -18.96 -12.62
C ASN A 8 3.96 -18.47 -11.52
N GLN A 9 4.26 -17.18 -11.46
CA GLN A 9 5.03 -16.58 -10.37
C GLN A 9 4.14 -15.69 -9.50
N SER A 10 4.35 -15.70 -8.19
CA SER A 10 3.77 -14.73 -7.29
C SER A 10 4.44 -13.38 -7.54
N VAL A 11 3.65 -12.32 -7.76
CA VAL A 11 4.15 -10.94 -7.91
C VAL A 11 3.49 -10.08 -6.83
N ARG A 12 4.30 -9.32 -6.12
CA ARG A 12 3.86 -8.39 -5.06
C ARG A 12 4.52 -7.03 -5.26
N SER A 13 3.91 -5.98 -4.73
CA SER A 13 4.50 -4.65 -4.60
C SER A 13 5.03 -4.10 -5.93
N LEU A 14 4.12 -3.66 -6.78
CA LEU A 14 4.47 -2.99 -8.05
C LEU A 14 4.76 -1.51 -7.79
N VAL A 15 6.01 -1.07 -8.01
CA VAL A 15 6.45 0.30 -7.73
C VAL A 15 7.10 0.92 -8.96
N ALA A 16 6.75 2.17 -9.28
CA ALA A 16 7.39 2.90 -10.37
C ALA A 16 8.89 3.10 -10.11
N ASP A 17 9.74 2.73 -11.09
CA ASP A 17 11.20 2.95 -11.05
C ASP A 17 11.66 4.06 -12.01
N GLY A 18 10.74 4.92 -12.40
CA GLY A 18 10.96 6.03 -13.34
C GLY A 18 11.19 5.57 -14.79
N ARG A 19 10.95 6.47 -15.75
CA ARG A 19 11.15 6.23 -17.19
C ARG A 19 10.45 4.98 -17.74
N GLY A 20 9.23 4.69 -17.26
CA GLY A 20 8.46 3.52 -17.70
C GLY A 20 8.95 2.17 -17.15
N ARG A 21 9.87 2.16 -16.18
CA ARG A 21 10.34 0.96 -15.49
C ARG A 21 9.51 0.71 -14.22
N VAL A 22 9.44 -0.56 -13.82
CA VAL A 22 8.70 -1.01 -12.64
C VAL A 22 9.58 -1.93 -11.80
N LEU A 23 9.52 -1.75 -10.49
CA LEU A 23 10.04 -2.72 -9.52
C LEU A 23 8.91 -3.65 -9.06
N ALA A 24 9.23 -4.90 -8.81
CA ALA A 24 8.31 -5.89 -8.25
C ALA A 24 9.07 -6.90 -7.38
N ILE A 25 8.36 -7.45 -6.40
CA ILE A 25 8.80 -8.64 -5.68
C ILE A 25 8.23 -9.86 -6.40
N VAL A 26 9.11 -10.74 -6.86
CA VAL A 26 8.77 -11.93 -7.64
C VAL A 26 9.18 -13.20 -6.89
N GLY A 27 8.25 -14.16 -6.82
CA GLY A 27 8.48 -15.43 -6.12
C GLY A 27 8.72 -15.30 -4.61
N GLY A 28 8.38 -14.15 -4.03
CA GLY A 28 8.58 -13.86 -2.59
C GLY A 28 10.02 -13.53 -2.19
N HIS A 29 11.03 -13.86 -2.99
CA HIS A 29 12.44 -13.75 -2.60
C HIS A 29 13.31 -12.89 -3.54
N SER A 30 12.75 -12.40 -4.65
CA SER A 30 13.52 -11.65 -5.64
C SER A 30 12.94 -10.25 -5.81
N LEU A 31 13.75 -9.22 -5.62
CA LEU A 31 13.45 -7.87 -6.11
C LEU A 31 13.84 -7.82 -7.59
N CYS A 32 12.86 -7.62 -8.45
CA CYS A 32 13.04 -7.57 -9.90
C CYS A 32 12.73 -6.19 -10.44
N ARG A 33 13.37 -5.84 -11.55
CA ARG A 33 13.10 -4.63 -12.33
C ARG A 33 12.62 -5.03 -13.71
N ARG A 34 11.51 -4.44 -14.13
CA ARG A 34 11.04 -4.45 -15.52
C ARG A 34 11.64 -3.25 -16.24
N SER A 35 12.31 -3.50 -17.34
CA SER A 35 12.81 -2.47 -18.24
C SER A 35 11.66 -1.84 -19.07
N SER A 36 11.93 -0.72 -19.75
CA SER A 36 10.95 -0.05 -20.62
C SER A 36 10.54 -0.91 -21.84
N ASP A 37 11.37 -1.84 -22.24
CA ASP A 37 11.15 -2.80 -23.34
C ASP A 37 10.47 -4.11 -22.89
N GLY A 38 10.16 -4.23 -21.58
CA GLY A 38 9.36 -5.31 -21.05
C GLY A 38 10.13 -6.46 -20.42
N GLU A 39 11.48 -6.37 -20.36
CA GLU A 39 12.28 -7.44 -19.78
C GLU A 39 12.40 -7.35 -18.25
N TRP A 40 12.26 -8.49 -17.58
CA TRP A 40 12.41 -8.60 -16.13
C TRP A 40 13.80 -9.10 -15.75
N THR A 41 14.48 -8.37 -14.88
CA THR A 41 15.79 -8.72 -14.35
C THR A 41 15.77 -8.68 -12.82
N ALA A 42 16.25 -9.74 -12.17
CA ALA A 42 16.46 -9.73 -10.73
C ALA A 42 17.65 -8.83 -10.39
N ILE A 43 17.40 -7.82 -9.52
CA ILE A 43 18.42 -6.87 -9.04
C ILE A 43 18.92 -7.24 -7.64
N ALA A 44 18.14 -8.00 -6.88
CA ALA A 44 18.53 -8.55 -5.59
C ALA A 44 17.75 -9.85 -5.29
N LYS A 45 18.37 -10.76 -4.57
CA LYS A 45 17.73 -11.97 -4.03
C LYS A 45 17.93 -12.01 -2.53
N SER A 46 16.94 -12.46 -1.79
CA SER A 46 16.94 -12.50 -0.33
C SER A 46 16.61 -13.91 0.18
N GLU A 47 17.13 -14.24 1.35
CA GLU A 47 16.71 -15.41 2.13
C GLU A 47 15.38 -15.17 2.87
N PHE A 48 15.01 -13.88 3.05
CA PHE A 48 13.77 -13.49 3.70
C PHE A 48 12.61 -13.46 2.69
N ASP A 49 11.40 -13.72 3.16
CA ASP A 49 10.17 -13.48 2.42
C ASP A 49 9.92 -11.97 2.30
N LEU A 50 10.07 -11.44 1.10
CA LEU A 50 9.86 -10.03 0.78
C LEU A 50 8.38 -9.72 0.62
N SER A 51 7.91 -8.61 1.16
CA SER A 51 6.50 -8.23 1.17
C SER A 51 6.17 -7.00 0.34
N CYS A 52 6.94 -5.93 0.50
CA CYS A 52 6.72 -4.66 -0.19
C CYS A 52 8.04 -3.93 -0.42
N CYS A 53 8.04 -2.93 -1.28
CA CYS A 53 9.22 -2.10 -1.48
C CYS A 53 8.85 -0.63 -1.75
N VAL A 54 9.81 0.27 -1.51
CA VAL A 54 9.72 1.68 -1.88
C VAL A 54 11.09 2.17 -2.35
N ARG A 55 11.10 3.11 -3.28
CA ARG A 55 12.33 3.68 -3.83
C ARG A 55 12.54 5.11 -3.34
N ILE A 56 13.77 5.43 -2.92
CA ILE A 56 14.24 6.80 -2.65
C ILE A 56 15.52 7.03 -3.45
N GLY A 57 15.48 7.96 -4.39
CA GLY A 57 16.62 8.16 -5.30
C GLY A 57 16.93 6.90 -6.10
N ASN A 58 18.12 6.34 -5.92
CA ASN A 58 18.56 5.08 -6.56
C ASN A 58 18.57 3.89 -5.61
N VAL A 59 18.19 4.08 -4.35
CA VAL A 59 18.13 3.05 -3.31
C VAL A 59 16.71 2.50 -3.23
N VAL A 60 16.58 1.19 -3.05
CA VAL A 60 15.30 0.53 -2.78
C VAL A 60 15.29 0.02 -1.34
N PHE A 61 14.25 0.36 -0.61
CA PHE A 61 13.97 -0.21 0.69
C PHE A 61 12.93 -1.30 0.53
N VAL A 62 13.16 -2.46 1.15
CA VAL A 62 12.32 -3.64 0.99
C VAL A 62 11.91 -4.14 2.37
N GLY A 63 10.61 -4.28 2.57
CA GLY A 63 10.03 -4.86 3.78
C GLY A 63 9.90 -6.38 3.65
N THR A 64 9.89 -7.07 4.81
CA THR A 64 9.80 -8.53 4.88
C THR A 64 8.61 -8.99 5.72
N ASP A 65 8.22 -10.25 5.55
CA ASP A 65 7.12 -10.89 6.29
C ASP A 65 7.48 -11.19 7.76
N ASP A 66 8.74 -10.99 8.17
CA ASP A 66 9.20 -11.06 9.58
C ASP A 66 9.53 -9.68 10.17
N ALA A 67 8.98 -8.62 9.57
CA ALA A 67 9.13 -7.22 10.00
C ALA A 67 10.59 -6.75 10.06
N ARG A 68 11.38 -7.00 9.02
CA ARG A 68 12.70 -6.43 8.77
C ARG A 68 12.68 -5.49 7.59
N ILE A 69 13.68 -4.65 7.49
CA ILE A 69 13.90 -3.77 6.34
C ILE A 69 15.27 -4.05 5.75
N LEU A 70 15.29 -4.33 4.45
CA LEU A 70 16.51 -4.42 3.66
C LEU A 70 16.66 -3.12 2.86
N ARG A 71 17.86 -2.57 2.85
CA ARG A 71 18.30 -1.55 1.90
C ARG A 71 19.00 -2.25 0.76
N VAL A 72 18.63 -1.94 -0.47
CA VAL A 72 19.25 -2.46 -1.71
C VAL A 72 19.84 -1.27 -2.46
N ASP A 73 21.16 -1.26 -2.58
CA ASP A 73 21.90 -0.23 -3.30
C ASP A 73 21.87 -0.47 -4.83
N PRO A 74 22.23 0.52 -5.66
CA PRO A 74 22.15 0.40 -7.12
C PRO A 74 22.99 -0.73 -7.74
N ASP A 75 24.05 -1.16 -7.07
CA ASP A 75 24.90 -2.29 -7.45
C ASP A 75 24.35 -3.66 -7.01
N GLY A 76 23.20 -3.67 -6.32
CA GLY A 76 22.57 -4.87 -5.78
C GLY A 76 23.06 -5.28 -4.40
N ALA A 77 23.98 -4.53 -3.78
CA ALA A 77 24.41 -4.76 -2.41
C ALA A 77 23.23 -4.60 -1.45
N GLN A 78 23.11 -5.50 -0.47
CA GLN A 78 22.01 -5.54 0.47
C GLN A 78 22.52 -5.33 1.91
N GLN A 79 21.77 -4.53 2.67
CA GLN A 79 22.02 -4.29 4.07
C GLN A 79 20.72 -4.39 4.87
N CYS A 80 20.70 -5.20 5.94
CA CYS A 80 19.60 -5.18 6.91
C CYS A 80 19.73 -3.94 7.80
N LEU A 81 18.62 -3.17 7.91
CA LEU A 81 18.57 -1.96 8.71
C LEU A 81 18.23 -2.30 10.17
N THR A 82 19.25 -2.67 10.94
CA THR A 82 19.11 -3.11 12.34
C THR A 82 18.56 -2.05 13.29
N GLY A 83 18.61 -0.76 12.94
CA GLY A 83 17.93 0.31 13.68
C GLY A 83 16.42 0.12 13.77
N PHE A 84 15.82 -0.57 12.80
CA PHE A 84 14.41 -0.93 12.83
C PHE A 84 14.08 -1.96 13.92
N ASP A 85 15.03 -2.78 14.32
CA ASP A 85 14.84 -3.76 15.40
C ASP A 85 14.76 -3.08 16.79
N SER A 86 15.17 -1.82 16.88
CA SER A 86 15.19 -1.01 18.11
C SER A 86 14.01 -0.02 18.22
N VAL A 87 12.98 -0.15 17.36
CA VAL A 87 11.80 0.72 17.42
C VAL A 87 11.11 0.58 18.77
N ALA A 88 10.81 1.71 19.42
CA ALA A 88 10.13 1.73 20.69
C ALA A 88 8.76 1.03 20.59
N GLY A 89 8.49 0.08 21.49
CA GLY A 89 7.25 -0.69 21.50
C GLY A 89 7.19 -1.86 20.50
N ARG A 90 8.30 -2.17 19.80
CA ARG A 90 8.37 -3.32 18.88
C ARG A 90 8.02 -4.66 19.57
N ASP A 91 8.30 -4.81 20.83
CA ASP A 91 7.95 -5.97 21.65
C ASP A 91 6.43 -6.18 21.82
N LYS A 92 5.64 -5.16 21.53
CA LYS A 92 4.17 -5.20 21.56
C LYS A 92 3.55 -5.53 20.20
N TRP A 93 4.32 -5.57 19.14
CA TRP A 93 3.81 -5.86 17.81
C TRP A 93 3.34 -7.31 17.71
N TYR A 94 2.28 -7.54 16.99
CA TYR A 94 1.78 -8.88 16.76
C TYR A 94 1.22 -9.07 15.34
N ALA A 95 1.08 -10.33 14.93
CA ALA A 95 0.42 -10.65 13.68
C ALA A 95 -1.09 -10.42 13.84
N GLY A 96 -1.71 -9.67 12.92
CA GLY A 96 -3.16 -9.51 12.85
C GLY A 96 -3.88 -10.77 12.36
N SER A 97 -3.42 -11.94 12.82
CA SER A 97 -3.96 -13.24 12.45
C SER A 97 -4.88 -13.74 13.57
N ALA A 98 -6.01 -14.34 13.16
CA ALA A 98 -6.88 -15.08 14.06
C ALA A 98 -6.48 -16.56 14.12
N ILE A 99 -6.83 -17.24 15.21
CA ILE A 99 -6.77 -18.70 15.27
C ILE A 99 -8.18 -19.23 15.00
N VAL A 100 -8.33 -19.93 13.87
CA VAL A 100 -9.59 -20.58 13.49
C VAL A 100 -9.32 -22.08 13.41
N ASP A 101 -10.09 -22.87 14.16
CA ASP A 101 -9.94 -24.34 14.27
C ASP A 101 -8.48 -24.76 14.58
N GLY A 102 -7.82 -24.03 15.48
CA GLY A 102 -6.46 -24.33 15.91
C GLY A 102 -5.36 -23.98 14.89
N LYS A 103 -5.73 -23.37 13.75
CA LYS A 103 -4.79 -22.92 12.72
C LYS A 103 -4.76 -21.40 12.67
N ARG A 104 -3.56 -20.84 12.51
CA ARG A 104 -3.40 -19.40 12.28
C ARG A 104 -3.91 -19.04 10.88
N VAL A 105 -4.89 -18.14 10.81
CA VAL A 105 -5.44 -17.57 9.58
C VAL A 105 -5.16 -16.08 9.59
N GLY A 106 -4.57 -15.58 8.53
CA GLY A 106 -4.18 -14.18 8.37
C GLY A 106 -2.68 -14.00 8.16
N PRO A 107 -2.25 -12.79 7.87
CA PRO A 107 -0.87 -12.49 7.55
C PRO A 107 0.04 -12.63 8.77
N PRO A 108 1.33 -12.94 8.55
CA PRO A 108 2.34 -12.93 9.60
C PRO A 108 2.53 -11.51 10.18
N LEU A 109 3.30 -11.41 11.26
CA LEU A 109 3.84 -10.12 11.67
C LEU A 109 4.85 -9.66 10.64
N GLY A 110 4.46 -8.73 9.76
CA GLY A 110 5.28 -8.30 8.64
C GLY A 110 5.03 -6.85 8.25
N ILE A 111 5.87 -6.37 7.35
CA ILE A 111 5.69 -5.05 6.74
C ILE A 111 4.69 -5.20 5.60
N ARG A 112 3.57 -4.49 5.64
CA ARG A 112 2.51 -4.56 4.63
C ARG A 112 2.67 -3.55 3.51
N SER A 113 3.13 -2.36 3.84
CA SER A 113 3.38 -1.30 2.88
C SER A 113 4.46 -0.35 3.36
N MET A 114 5.05 0.37 2.44
CA MET A 114 6.06 1.39 2.71
C MET A 114 5.79 2.62 1.85
N ALA A 115 6.07 3.80 2.38
CA ALA A 115 5.99 5.05 1.64
C ALA A 115 7.21 5.92 1.93
N ALA A 116 7.60 6.70 0.94
CA ALA A 116 8.59 7.75 1.10
C ALA A 116 7.99 9.09 0.66
N THR A 117 8.28 10.16 1.38
CA THR A 117 7.90 11.50 0.93
C THR A 117 8.57 11.83 -0.41
N CYS A 118 7.93 12.65 -1.24
CA CYS A 118 8.38 12.93 -2.61
C CYS A 118 9.77 13.59 -2.69
N ASP A 119 10.22 14.24 -1.60
CA ASP A 119 11.57 14.78 -1.43
C ASP A 119 12.59 13.74 -0.93
N GLY A 120 12.12 12.52 -0.58
CA GLY A 120 12.94 11.44 -0.04
C GLY A 120 13.44 11.65 1.38
N ALA A 121 12.95 12.69 2.08
CA ALA A 121 13.41 13.03 3.42
C ALA A 121 12.86 12.10 4.51
N VAL A 122 11.67 11.51 4.30
CA VAL A 122 10.99 10.66 5.27
C VAL A 122 10.66 9.30 4.68
N LEU A 123 10.98 8.25 5.41
CA LEU A 123 10.57 6.88 5.14
C LEU A 123 9.56 6.43 6.20
N LEU A 124 8.44 5.89 5.74
CA LEU A 124 7.34 5.40 6.56
C LEU A 124 7.10 3.92 6.26
N VAL A 125 6.92 3.15 7.30
CA VAL A 125 6.73 1.71 7.21
C VAL A 125 5.47 1.33 7.96
N ASN A 126 4.55 0.64 7.29
CA ASN A 126 3.41 0.05 7.94
C ASN A 126 3.73 -1.37 8.36
N VAL A 127 3.77 -1.62 9.66
CA VAL A 127 3.82 -2.97 10.25
C VAL A 127 2.39 -3.40 10.55
N HIS A 128 2.01 -4.64 10.25
CA HIS A 128 0.62 -5.11 10.33
C HIS A 128 -0.03 -4.71 11.65
N VAL A 129 0.21 -5.25 12.78
CA VAL A 129 -0.23 -4.64 14.04
C VAL A 129 1.00 -4.11 14.79
N GLY A 130 1.53 -2.99 14.30
CA GLY A 130 2.74 -2.36 14.81
C GLY A 130 2.77 -0.85 14.52
N GLY A 131 1.68 -0.33 13.93
CA GLY A 131 1.53 1.07 13.59
C GLY A 131 2.42 1.51 12.42
N ILE A 132 2.83 2.78 12.44
CA ILE A 132 3.67 3.38 11.39
C ILE A 132 4.98 3.89 12.01
N PRO A 133 6.03 3.07 12.06
CA PRO A 133 7.40 3.56 12.27
C PRO A 133 7.84 4.53 11.18
N ARG A 134 8.46 5.63 11.58
CA ARG A 134 8.95 6.74 10.75
C ARG A 134 10.43 6.96 10.96
N SER A 135 11.16 7.16 9.85
CA SER A 135 12.59 7.51 9.84
C SER A 135 12.82 8.79 9.03
N THR A 136 13.76 9.63 9.47
CA THR A 136 14.22 10.85 8.79
C THR A 136 15.70 10.81 8.45
N ASP A 137 16.34 9.68 8.59
CA ASP A 137 17.77 9.46 8.39
C ASP A 137 18.06 8.23 7.50
N ALA A 138 17.23 8.03 6.49
CA ALA A 138 17.32 6.93 5.54
C ALA A 138 17.27 5.53 6.20
N GLY A 139 16.51 5.39 7.28
CA GLY A 139 16.25 4.12 7.95
C GLY A 139 17.28 3.75 9.02
N LEU A 140 18.16 4.65 9.41
CA LEU A 140 19.15 4.39 10.48
C LEU A 140 18.47 4.35 11.86
N THR A 141 17.54 5.28 12.12
CA THR A 141 16.74 5.31 13.35
C THR A 141 15.25 5.45 13.03
N TRP A 142 14.42 4.96 13.97
CA TRP A 142 12.98 4.88 13.78
C TRP A 142 12.21 5.25 15.04
N ARG A 143 11.06 5.88 14.88
CA ARG A 143 10.12 6.13 15.97
C ARG A 143 8.68 5.79 15.56
N PRO A 144 7.86 5.23 16.45
CA PRO A 144 6.44 5.02 16.17
C PRO A 144 5.71 6.36 16.09
N THR A 145 4.68 6.47 15.24
CA THR A 145 3.93 7.71 15.05
C THR A 145 2.42 7.55 15.17
N ILE A 146 1.91 6.34 15.15
CA ILE A 146 0.48 6.02 15.34
C ILE A 146 0.36 4.85 16.30
N ASP A 147 -0.76 4.79 17.04
CA ASP A 147 -1.05 3.69 17.94
C ASP A 147 -1.11 2.36 17.17
N ILE A 148 -0.52 1.31 17.74
CA ILE A 148 -0.52 -0.03 17.15
C ILE A 148 -1.94 -0.60 16.99
N ASP A 149 -2.85 -0.27 17.91
CA ASP A 149 -4.25 -0.71 17.88
C ASP A 149 -5.06 -0.04 16.74
N SER A 150 -4.45 0.91 16.02
CA SER A 150 -5.04 1.44 14.79
C SER A 150 -5.12 0.40 13.67
N ASP A 151 -4.33 -0.68 13.75
CA ASP A 151 -4.27 -1.77 12.77
C ASP A 151 -4.21 -1.23 11.33
N VAL A 152 -3.02 -0.71 10.98
CA VAL A 152 -2.82 -0.03 9.69
C VAL A 152 -2.61 -1.05 8.58
N HIS A 153 -3.27 -0.85 7.45
CA HIS A 153 -3.23 -1.74 6.29
C HIS A 153 -2.38 -1.21 5.15
N GLN A 154 -2.40 0.11 4.92
CA GLN A 154 -1.59 0.74 3.88
C GLN A 154 -1.19 2.16 4.30
N VAL A 155 0.05 2.56 4.02
CA VAL A 155 0.53 3.95 4.10
C VAL A 155 0.88 4.45 2.70
N CYS A 156 0.53 5.69 2.38
CA CYS A 156 0.79 6.31 1.09
C CYS A 156 1.21 7.78 1.28
N ALA A 157 2.31 8.20 0.65
CA ALA A 157 2.78 9.59 0.66
C ALA A 157 2.29 10.32 -0.60
N HIS A 158 2.02 11.62 -0.46
CA HIS A 158 1.58 12.44 -1.58
C HIS A 158 2.70 12.61 -2.62
N PRO A 159 2.42 12.49 -3.93
CA PRO A 159 3.46 12.45 -4.97
C PRO A 159 4.21 13.78 -5.16
N THR A 160 3.68 14.91 -4.68
CA THR A 160 4.28 16.25 -4.87
C THR A 160 4.28 17.14 -3.61
N ARG A 161 3.63 16.71 -2.52
CA ARG A 161 3.53 17.44 -1.25
C ARG A 161 4.14 16.59 -0.14
N PRO A 162 5.39 16.85 0.28
CA PRO A 162 6.10 15.98 1.23
C PRO A 162 5.49 15.97 2.64
N ASP A 163 4.75 17.01 2.99
CA ASP A 163 4.04 17.14 4.27
C ASP A 163 2.81 16.23 4.39
N ILE A 164 2.24 15.75 3.25
CA ILE A 164 0.97 15.01 3.27
C ILE A 164 1.20 13.50 3.11
N VAL A 165 0.69 12.76 4.08
CA VAL A 165 0.67 11.30 4.10
C VAL A 165 -0.72 10.82 4.52
N ILE A 166 -1.18 9.72 3.95
CA ILE A 166 -2.43 9.07 4.34
C ILE A 166 -2.19 7.60 4.66
N ALA A 167 -3.07 7.04 5.48
CA ALA A 167 -3.06 5.61 5.74
C ALA A 167 -4.49 5.07 5.85
N ALA A 168 -4.67 3.84 5.34
CA ALA A 168 -5.86 3.05 5.57
C ALA A 168 -5.64 2.20 6.82
N ALA A 169 -6.57 2.26 7.77
CA ALA A 169 -6.48 1.54 9.04
C ALA A 169 -7.85 0.97 9.45
N ALA A 170 -7.86 0.01 10.36
CA ALA A 170 -9.12 -0.54 10.88
C ALA A 170 -9.96 0.51 11.63
N VAL A 171 -9.33 1.60 12.05
CA VAL A 171 -9.99 2.72 12.73
C VAL A 171 -10.47 3.82 11.78
N GLY A 172 -10.22 3.74 10.47
CA GLY A 172 -10.63 4.73 9.48
C GLY A 172 -9.50 5.20 8.56
N LEU A 173 -9.74 6.31 7.85
CA LEU A 173 -8.72 7.01 7.07
C LEU A 173 -7.87 7.88 8.00
N CYS A 174 -6.58 7.58 8.09
CA CYS A 174 -5.63 8.39 8.85
C CYS A 174 -4.96 9.40 7.92
N ILE A 175 -4.89 10.66 8.35
CA ILE A 175 -4.32 11.77 7.57
C ILE A 175 -3.27 12.47 8.40
N SER A 176 -2.06 12.60 7.86
CA SER A 176 -0.98 13.42 8.38
C SER A 176 -0.73 14.62 7.47
N ARG A 177 -0.39 15.77 8.07
CA ARG A 177 0.01 16.99 7.38
C ARG A 177 1.40 17.50 7.83
N ASP A 178 2.17 16.62 8.42
CA ASP A 178 3.53 16.84 8.94
C ASP A 178 4.46 15.66 8.63
N ALA A 179 4.29 15.11 7.40
CA ALA A 179 5.10 14.01 6.90
C ALA A 179 5.04 12.74 7.78
N GLY A 180 3.87 12.42 8.31
CA GLY A 180 3.63 11.22 9.12
C GLY A 180 4.10 11.33 10.56
N GLU A 181 4.28 12.56 11.08
CA GLU A 181 4.65 12.76 12.48
C GLU A 181 3.46 12.63 13.42
N THR A 182 2.32 13.26 13.04
CA THR A 182 1.05 13.16 13.76
C THR A 182 -0.08 12.81 12.81
N TRP A 183 -1.16 12.24 13.35
CA TRP A 183 -2.25 11.70 12.57
C TRP A 183 -3.62 12.15 13.10
N THR A 184 -4.52 12.46 12.18
CA THR A 184 -5.94 12.63 12.45
C THR A 184 -6.72 11.49 11.82
N ILE A 185 -7.71 10.95 12.53
CA ILE A 185 -8.55 9.85 12.05
C ILE A 185 -9.85 10.42 11.51
N GLU A 186 -10.19 10.11 10.27
CA GLU A 186 -11.41 10.53 9.62
C GLU A 186 -12.32 9.33 9.35
N GLN A 187 -13.54 9.41 9.85
CA GLN A 187 -14.57 8.37 9.75
C GLN A 187 -15.88 8.89 9.14
N ARG A 188 -16.05 10.22 9.09
CA ARG A 188 -17.31 10.84 8.64
C ARG A 188 -17.60 10.49 7.18
N GLY A 189 -18.81 9.99 6.93
CA GLY A 189 -19.28 9.57 5.62
C GLY A 189 -18.98 8.13 5.26
N LEU A 190 -18.11 7.44 5.99
CA LEU A 190 -17.89 5.99 5.83
C LEU A 190 -19.08 5.20 6.40
N HIS A 191 -19.47 4.11 5.72
CA HIS A 191 -20.47 3.17 6.25
C HIS A 191 -19.91 2.27 7.36
N ALA A 192 -18.59 2.08 7.36
CA ALA A 192 -17.83 1.31 8.32
C ALA A 192 -16.37 1.76 8.31
N HIS A 193 -15.60 1.47 9.37
CA HIS A 193 -14.31 2.11 9.59
C HIS A 193 -13.10 1.27 9.19
N HIS A 194 -13.27 -0.01 8.88
CA HIS A 194 -12.16 -0.88 8.47
C HIS A 194 -11.70 -0.54 7.05
N CYS A 195 -10.75 0.40 6.94
CA CYS A 195 -10.15 0.82 5.68
C CYS A 195 -8.97 -0.09 5.29
N SER A 196 -8.90 -0.51 4.02
CA SER A 196 -7.90 -1.49 3.55
C SER A 196 -6.93 -0.93 2.50
N ALA A 197 -7.40 -0.03 1.63
CA ALA A 197 -6.58 0.57 0.58
C ALA A 197 -6.80 2.08 0.52
N VAL A 198 -5.78 2.81 0.12
CA VAL A 198 -5.80 4.27 -0.01
C VAL A 198 -4.88 4.74 -1.13
N ALA A 199 -5.29 5.75 -1.87
CA ALA A 199 -4.49 6.38 -2.91
C ALA A 199 -4.76 7.88 -3.00
N PHE A 200 -3.76 8.65 -3.45
CA PHE A 200 -3.92 10.03 -3.84
C PHE A 200 -4.28 10.12 -5.32
N GLY A 201 -5.43 10.71 -5.64
CA GLY A 201 -5.70 11.23 -6.97
C GLY A 201 -5.10 12.62 -7.15
N ARG A 202 -5.44 13.29 -8.26
CA ARG A 202 -4.96 14.64 -8.54
C ARG A 202 -5.36 15.65 -7.45
N ASN A 203 -6.61 15.62 -7.04
CA ASN A 203 -7.19 16.54 -6.04
C ASN A 203 -7.90 15.82 -4.89
N ASP A 204 -8.08 14.52 -4.97
CA ASP A 204 -8.85 13.72 -4.04
C ASP A 204 -8.01 12.59 -3.40
N ILE A 205 -8.44 12.18 -2.22
CA ILE A 205 -8.05 10.93 -1.59
C ILE A 205 -9.12 9.89 -1.93
N PHE A 206 -8.70 8.69 -2.33
CA PHE A 206 -9.56 7.53 -2.48
C PHE A 206 -9.28 6.53 -1.37
N VAL A 207 -10.32 5.91 -0.81
CA VAL A 207 -10.20 4.91 0.26
C VAL A 207 -11.24 3.82 0.14
N SER A 208 -10.84 2.57 0.33
CA SER A 208 -11.72 1.41 0.46
C SER A 208 -12.08 1.19 1.92
N ALA A 209 -13.36 0.99 2.23
CA ALA A 209 -13.85 0.70 3.57
C ALA A 209 -14.79 -0.51 3.60
N THR A 210 -14.74 -1.26 4.69
CA THR A 210 -15.52 -2.48 4.93
C THR A 210 -15.94 -2.58 6.40
N THR A 211 -16.86 -3.47 6.71
CA THR A 211 -17.29 -3.74 8.10
C THR A 211 -16.20 -4.46 8.91
N ASP A 212 -15.48 -5.35 8.26
CA ASP A 212 -14.47 -6.21 8.87
C ASP A 212 -13.55 -6.81 7.79
N PRO A 213 -12.44 -7.48 8.14
CA PRO A 213 -11.49 -8.03 7.17
C PRO A 213 -12.03 -9.20 6.34
N PHE A 214 -13.13 -9.84 6.76
CA PHE A 214 -13.73 -11.03 6.13
C PHE A 214 -15.00 -10.71 5.35
N THR A 215 -15.38 -9.46 5.26
CA THR A 215 -16.61 -9.01 4.58
C THR A 215 -16.67 -9.48 3.12
N THR A 216 -17.88 -9.69 2.65
CA THR A 216 -18.17 -9.96 1.24
C THR A 216 -18.52 -8.69 0.46
N GLN A 217 -18.65 -7.57 1.14
CA GLN A 217 -19.05 -6.28 0.55
C GLN A 217 -18.19 -5.16 1.11
N GLY A 218 -17.59 -4.38 0.22
CA GLY A 218 -16.87 -3.16 0.53
C GLY A 218 -17.36 -2.00 -0.32
N ALA A 219 -16.96 -0.81 0.02
CA ALA A 219 -17.27 0.39 -0.73
C ALA A 219 -16.05 1.29 -0.88
N VAL A 220 -16.01 2.09 -1.93
CA VAL A 220 -14.91 3.03 -2.19
C VAL A 220 -15.43 4.45 -2.07
N TYR A 221 -14.67 5.26 -1.37
CA TYR A 221 -15.00 6.65 -1.05
C TYR A 221 -13.95 7.59 -1.57
N ARG A 222 -14.32 8.85 -1.71
CA ARG A 222 -13.39 9.95 -1.98
C ARG A 222 -13.67 11.18 -1.14
N ARG A 223 -12.68 12.04 -1.00
CA ARG A 223 -12.80 13.42 -0.51
C ARG A 223 -11.65 14.26 -1.04
N PRO A 224 -11.82 15.59 -1.19
CA PRO A 224 -10.73 16.48 -1.56
C PRO A 224 -9.57 16.42 -0.54
N ILE A 225 -8.32 16.44 -1.03
CA ILE A 225 -7.10 16.39 -0.19
C ILE A 225 -7.09 17.51 0.85
N ASP A 226 -7.44 18.73 0.44
CA ASP A 226 -7.49 19.89 1.31
C ASP A 226 -8.88 20.16 1.92
N GLY A 227 -9.85 19.27 1.65
CA GLY A 227 -11.19 19.34 2.19
C GLY A 227 -11.26 18.90 3.65
N ASN A 228 -12.25 19.41 4.37
CA ASN A 228 -12.62 18.99 5.72
C ASN A 228 -14.04 18.38 5.78
N GLY A 229 -14.68 18.20 4.63
CA GLY A 229 -15.99 17.54 4.50
C GLY A 229 -15.90 16.02 4.74
N PRO A 230 -17.08 15.37 4.88
CA PRO A 230 -17.14 13.90 4.99
C PRO A 230 -16.65 13.22 3.72
N LEU A 231 -16.22 11.99 3.86
CA LEU A 231 -15.95 11.08 2.74
C LEU A 231 -17.26 10.82 1.97
N GLN A 232 -17.19 10.83 0.66
CA GLN A 232 -18.34 10.61 -0.22
C GLN A 232 -18.20 9.27 -0.94
N LEU A 233 -19.25 8.48 -0.92
CA LEU A 233 -19.32 7.23 -1.67
C LEU A 233 -19.15 7.52 -3.16
N LEU A 234 -18.34 6.72 -3.86
CA LEU A 234 -18.20 6.83 -5.29
C LEU A 234 -19.51 6.46 -6.00
N GLY A 235 -19.81 7.18 -7.06
CA GLY A 235 -20.93 6.97 -7.98
C GLY A 235 -20.43 6.91 -9.42
N GLY A 236 -21.24 7.40 -10.39
CA GLY A 236 -20.82 7.54 -11.78
C GLY A 236 -20.53 6.22 -12.48
N GLY A 237 -21.21 5.13 -12.11
CA GLY A 237 -20.99 3.79 -12.65
C GLY A 237 -20.19 2.87 -11.74
N MET A 238 -19.58 3.40 -10.67
CA MET A 238 -19.03 2.59 -9.58
C MET A 238 -20.19 1.95 -8.81
N PRO A 239 -20.21 0.63 -8.59
CA PRO A 239 -21.27 0.01 -7.79
C PRO A 239 -21.16 0.52 -6.33
N GLN A 240 -22.30 0.63 -5.66
CA GLN A 240 -22.34 0.97 -4.23
C GLN A 240 -21.52 -0.01 -3.40
N TRP A 241 -21.56 -1.29 -3.76
CA TRP A 241 -20.83 -2.37 -3.10
C TRP A 241 -19.96 -3.11 -4.11
N ILE A 242 -18.68 -3.14 -3.88
CA ILE A 242 -17.73 -4.00 -4.59
C ILE A 242 -17.66 -5.37 -3.91
N SER A 243 -17.18 -6.39 -4.60
CA SER A 243 -17.09 -7.76 -4.10
C SER A 243 -15.92 -7.92 -3.11
N GLY A 244 -16.24 -8.12 -1.85
CA GLY A 244 -15.25 -8.16 -0.77
C GLY A 244 -14.70 -6.76 -0.48
N LYS A 245 -13.43 -6.52 -0.73
CA LYS A 245 -12.74 -5.24 -0.53
C LYS A 245 -11.74 -4.97 -1.65
N ALA A 246 -11.37 -3.71 -1.86
CA ALA A 246 -10.09 -3.37 -2.46
C ALA A 246 -9.03 -3.40 -1.35
N ASP A 247 -8.06 -4.30 -1.45
CA ASP A 247 -7.01 -4.50 -0.44
C ASP A 247 -5.81 -3.57 -0.71
N THR A 248 -4.77 -3.64 0.11
CA THR A 248 -3.51 -2.89 -0.05
C THR A 248 -3.06 -2.90 -1.51
N ASP A 249 -2.67 -1.74 -2.05
CA ASP A 249 -2.24 -1.51 -3.43
C ASP A 249 -3.28 -1.84 -4.53
N CYS A 250 -4.56 -2.04 -4.17
CA CYS A 250 -5.65 -2.29 -5.10
C CYS A 250 -6.44 -1.02 -5.50
N ILE A 251 -6.01 0.15 -5.05
CA ILE A 251 -6.43 1.47 -5.57
C ILE A 251 -5.19 2.19 -6.05
N VAL A 252 -5.15 2.57 -7.33
CA VAL A 252 -4.02 3.28 -7.91
C VAL A 252 -4.48 4.42 -8.78
N THR A 253 -3.64 5.44 -8.91
CA THR A 253 -3.92 6.64 -9.69
C THR A 253 -2.73 7.05 -10.53
N ARG A 254 -3.00 7.65 -11.68
CA ARG A 254 -2.01 8.33 -12.51
C ARG A 254 -2.68 9.40 -13.36
N ASP A 255 -2.26 10.63 -13.26
CA ASP A 255 -2.91 11.77 -13.91
C ASP A 255 -4.41 11.83 -13.56
N SER A 256 -5.31 11.79 -14.55
CA SER A 256 -6.76 11.69 -14.34
C SER A 256 -7.27 10.25 -14.22
N MET A 257 -6.42 9.26 -14.42
CA MET A 257 -6.81 7.86 -14.33
C MET A 257 -6.84 7.40 -12.86
N VAL A 258 -7.91 6.71 -12.51
CA VAL A 258 -8.07 5.98 -11.24
C VAL A 258 -8.47 4.55 -11.56
N ALA A 259 -7.80 3.58 -10.97
CA ALA A 259 -8.16 2.18 -11.10
C ALA A 259 -8.36 1.55 -9.72
N VAL A 260 -9.40 0.74 -9.60
CA VAL A 260 -9.76 -0.03 -8.40
C VAL A 260 -9.98 -1.47 -8.82
N ILE A 261 -9.38 -2.41 -8.13
CA ILE A 261 -9.67 -3.83 -8.32
C ILE A 261 -10.17 -4.42 -7.01
N ASP A 262 -11.26 -5.14 -7.06
CA ASP A 262 -11.85 -5.80 -5.90
C ASP A 262 -11.34 -7.24 -5.73
N ARG A 263 -11.72 -7.87 -4.65
CA ARG A 263 -11.26 -9.23 -4.28
C ARG A 263 -11.72 -10.31 -5.26
N SER A 264 -12.78 -10.07 -6.03
CA SER A 264 -13.25 -11.00 -7.07
C SER A 264 -12.48 -10.84 -8.38
N GLY A 265 -11.64 -9.81 -8.49
CA GLY A 265 -10.91 -9.48 -9.70
C GLY A 265 -11.70 -8.60 -10.69
N CYS A 266 -12.75 -7.93 -10.24
CA CYS A 266 -13.43 -6.92 -11.04
C CYS A 266 -12.59 -5.63 -11.03
N LEU A 267 -12.14 -5.21 -12.21
CA LEU A 267 -11.33 -4.00 -12.41
C LEU A 267 -12.22 -2.84 -12.84
N TYR A 268 -12.34 -1.84 -11.99
CA TYR A 268 -13.02 -0.57 -12.28
C TYR A 268 -12.00 0.49 -12.69
N VAL A 269 -12.28 1.20 -13.78
CA VAL A 269 -11.39 2.24 -14.31
C VAL A 269 -12.17 3.53 -14.56
N SER A 270 -11.60 4.62 -14.12
CA SER A 270 -12.02 5.99 -14.41
C SER A 270 -10.90 6.72 -15.17
N HIS A 271 -11.26 7.60 -16.11
CA HIS A 271 -10.33 8.47 -16.85
C HIS A 271 -10.56 9.96 -16.56
N ASP A 272 -11.43 10.28 -15.61
CA ASP A 272 -11.91 11.62 -15.27
C ASP A 272 -11.89 11.89 -13.75
N ASP A 273 -10.77 11.56 -13.13
CA ASP A 273 -10.52 11.75 -11.70
C ASP A 273 -11.58 11.08 -10.80
N GLY A 274 -12.14 9.93 -11.23
CA GLY A 274 -13.14 9.18 -10.48
C GLY A 274 -14.57 9.71 -10.60
N ALA A 275 -14.88 10.55 -11.60
CA ALA A 275 -16.23 11.05 -11.82
C ALA A 275 -17.13 9.99 -12.48
N THR A 276 -16.61 9.27 -13.49
CA THR A 276 -17.31 8.16 -14.15
C THR A 276 -16.45 6.90 -14.18
N TRP A 277 -17.09 5.73 -14.17
CA TRP A 277 -16.44 4.44 -14.05
C TRP A 277 -16.94 3.44 -15.07
N SER A 278 -16.05 2.58 -15.54
CA SER A 278 -16.33 1.40 -16.35
C SER A 278 -15.67 0.17 -15.73
N CYS A 279 -16.19 -1.02 -16.02
CA CYS A 279 -15.59 -2.29 -15.62
C CYS A 279 -15.13 -3.04 -16.88
N PRO A 280 -13.91 -2.77 -17.39
CA PRO A 280 -13.41 -3.42 -18.61
C PRO A 280 -13.07 -4.90 -18.43
N PHE A 281 -12.85 -5.35 -17.20
CA PHE A 281 -12.52 -6.73 -16.86
C PHE A 281 -13.22 -7.13 -15.56
N ASP A 282 -13.87 -8.26 -15.58
CA ASP A 282 -14.76 -8.74 -14.51
C ASP A 282 -14.32 -10.03 -13.81
N HIS A 283 -13.25 -10.65 -14.22
CA HIS A 283 -12.72 -11.88 -13.59
C HIS A 283 -11.23 -12.07 -13.86
N VAL A 284 -10.39 -11.14 -13.46
CA VAL A 284 -8.95 -11.42 -13.36
C VAL A 284 -8.68 -12.26 -12.09
N ALA A 285 -7.52 -12.92 -12.05
CA ALA A 285 -7.11 -13.67 -10.86
C ALA A 285 -7.13 -12.78 -9.60
N VAL A 286 -7.22 -13.39 -8.41
CA VAL A 286 -7.19 -12.66 -7.13
C VAL A 286 -6.02 -11.68 -7.11
N PRO A 287 -6.30 -10.37 -7.02
CA PRO A 287 -5.26 -9.35 -7.18
C PRO A 287 -4.38 -9.28 -5.93
N SER A 288 -3.10 -8.98 -6.14
CA SER A 288 -2.14 -8.64 -5.08
C SER A 288 -1.71 -7.17 -5.15
N GLY A 289 -2.22 -6.40 -6.11
CA GLY A 289 -1.97 -4.98 -6.31
C GLY A 289 -2.16 -4.57 -7.76
N LEU A 290 -2.16 -3.27 -8.00
CA LEU A 290 -2.26 -2.61 -9.30
C LEU A 290 -1.09 -1.67 -9.53
N HIS A 291 -0.78 -1.41 -10.79
CA HIS A 291 0.12 -0.34 -11.18
C HIS A 291 -0.31 0.23 -12.53
N ILE A 292 -0.24 1.56 -12.69
CA ILE A 292 -0.52 2.26 -13.95
C ILE A 292 0.83 2.74 -14.53
N CYS A 293 1.21 2.21 -15.69
CA CYS A 293 2.47 2.55 -16.38
C CYS A 293 2.36 3.81 -17.22
#